data_1c0dc06e5d58b5910e99977f02c250b7
#
_entry.id   1c0dc06e5d58b5910e99977f02c250b7
#
_cell.length_a   1.000
_cell.length_b   1.000
_cell.length_c   1.000
_cell.angle_alpha   90.00
_cell.angle_beta   90.00
_cell.angle_gamma   90.00
#
_symmetry.space_group_name_H-M   'P 1'
#
loop_
_entity.id
_entity.type
_entity.pdbx_description
1 polymer ?
#
loop_
_entity_poly.entity_id
_entity_poly.type
_entity_poly.pdbx_seq_one_letter_code
_entity_poly.pdbx_strand_id
1 'polypeptide(L)'
;MTTFHAATANSVGLNLSLMCREPVFTSRSAQETQRLMGQALVEHELDWPRGGVDTAFYRGQVASCELYALRYGGQVEIRPQPFEDFVLVQMPLRGSATLESDGMGFSVSPGEVAILSPREQARVVWEEGCEQLILKLPCHLLDASQRALAEDLPSGFTLAPVSRLQRPLAVRWFRLVSELLEHLPEGQASTTPSRWLQHLEQSLPLFLLSHCGVAQQASPSLRQPTLQLHKIDACMREHLAQGISLAELAVAVGMSIRSLNTLCQREYGQSPMDRLRGLRLQAAREYLLARPHASVTEVALEFGFGHVGRFANYYRQRFGELPRQTMKSQA
;
A
#
# COMPACT_ATOMS: atom_id res chain seq x y z
N MET A 1 -28.17 -15.40 -13.17
CA MET A 1 -26.70 -15.41 -13.15
C MET A 1 -26.23 -14.03 -13.54
N THR A 2 -25.53 -13.36 -12.66
CA THR A 2 -25.08 -11.97 -12.85
C THR A 2 -23.79 -12.00 -13.67
N THR A 3 -23.90 -11.81 -14.97
CA THR A 3 -22.77 -11.87 -15.90
C THR A 3 -22.01 -10.53 -15.90
N PHE A 4 -20.69 -10.57 -15.87
CA PHE A 4 -19.85 -9.40 -16.13
C PHE A 4 -19.90 -9.11 -17.64
N HIS A 5 -20.59 -8.04 -18.02
CA HIS A 5 -20.92 -7.79 -19.43
C HIS A 5 -19.68 -7.51 -20.29
N ALA A 6 -18.68 -6.85 -19.71
CA ALA A 6 -17.44 -6.49 -20.38
C ALA A 6 -16.45 -7.67 -20.55
N ALA A 7 -16.76 -8.88 -20.08
CA ALA A 7 -15.83 -10.02 -20.15
C ALA A 7 -15.47 -10.43 -21.58
N THR A 8 -16.43 -10.40 -22.51
CA THR A 8 -16.27 -10.84 -23.89
C THR A 8 -16.39 -9.73 -24.91
N ALA A 9 -16.99 -8.61 -24.53
CA ALA A 9 -17.22 -7.47 -25.43
C ALA A 9 -17.01 -6.16 -24.69
N ASN A 10 -15.83 -5.59 -24.80
CA ASN A 10 -15.51 -4.26 -24.29
C ASN A 10 -14.84 -3.40 -25.36
N SER A 11 -14.98 -2.09 -25.24
CA SER A 11 -14.49 -1.12 -26.22
C SER A 11 -12.97 -1.00 -26.31
N VAL A 12 -12.24 -1.63 -25.38
CA VAL A 12 -10.78 -1.60 -25.31
C VAL A 12 -10.12 -2.88 -25.84
N GLY A 13 -10.90 -3.90 -26.20
CA GLY A 13 -10.41 -5.13 -26.81
C GLY A 13 -9.69 -6.10 -25.86
N LEU A 14 -9.90 -5.99 -24.54
CA LEU A 14 -9.34 -6.92 -23.56
C LEU A 14 -10.17 -8.20 -23.49
N ASN A 15 -9.51 -9.36 -23.47
CA ASN A 15 -10.15 -10.64 -23.27
C ASN A 15 -10.10 -11.04 -21.80
N LEU A 16 -11.23 -10.98 -21.10
CA LEU A 16 -11.36 -11.32 -19.70
C LEU A 16 -12.08 -12.67 -19.46
N SER A 17 -12.31 -13.44 -20.53
CA SER A 17 -13.11 -14.69 -20.47
C SER A 17 -12.52 -15.71 -19.50
N LEU A 18 -11.20 -15.82 -19.39
CA LEU A 18 -10.54 -16.69 -18.41
C LEU A 18 -10.77 -16.21 -16.98
N MET A 19 -10.58 -14.93 -16.73
CA MET A 19 -10.69 -14.34 -15.40
C MET A 19 -12.14 -14.30 -14.89
N CYS A 20 -13.10 -14.08 -15.80
CA CYS A 20 -14.51 -13.91 -15.44
C CYS A 20 -15.34 -15.20 -15.54
N ARG A 21 -14.70 -16.39 -15.52
CA ARG A 21 -15.43 -17.68 -15.53
C ARG A 21 -16.28 -17.87 -14.29
N GLU A 22 -15.68 -17.66 -13.12
CA GLU A 22 -16.35 -17.80 -11.84
C GLU A 22 -16.05 -16.58 -10.95
N PRO A 23 -17.09 -15.92 -10.41
CA PRO A 23 -16.89 -14.81 -9.49
C PRO A 23 -16.33 -15.33 -8.15
N VAL A 24 -15.42 -14.58 -7.54
CA VAL A 24 -15.00 -14.82 -6.16
C VAL A 24 -16.21 -14.66 -5.23
N PHE A 25 -17.04 -13.65 -5.51
CA PHE A 25 -18.36 -13.50 -4.91
C PHE A 25 -19.28 -12.63 -5.77
N THR A 26 -20.58 -12.76 -5.52
CA THR A 26 -21.62 -11.83 -5.97
C THR A 26 -22.48 -11.45 -4.78
N SER A 27 -22.94 -10.20 -4.72
CA SER A 27 -23.81 -9.74 -3.63
C SER A 27 -24.78 -8.66 -4.08
N ARG A 28 -25.96 -8.64 -3.44
CA ARG A 28 -26.96 -7.57 -3.54
C ARG A 28 -27.13 -6.82 -2.22
N SER A 29 -26.26 -7.08 -1.25
CA SER A 29 -26.24 -6.43 0.06
C SER A 29 -25.05 -5.46 0.15
N ALA A 30 -25.30 -4.21 0.49
CA ALA A 30 -24.26 -3.21 0.70
C ALA A 30 -23.28 -3.63 1.81
N GLN A 31 -23.82 -4.08 2.94
CA GLN A 31 -23.03 -4.51 4.10
C GLN A 31 -22.13 -5.73 3.79
N GLU A 32 -22.68 -6.72 3.07
CA GLU A 32 -21.92 -7.89 2.66
C GLU A 32 -20.83 -7.51 1.65
N THR A 33 -21.17 -6.68 0.65
CA THR A 33 -20.22 -6.16 -0.34
C THR A 33 -19.06 -5.44 0.34
N GLN A 34 -19.35 -4.50 1.24
CA GLN A 34 -18.32 -3.76 1.96
C GLN A 34 -17.38 -4.67 2.74
N ARG A 35 -17.93 -5.64 3.48
CA ARG A 35 -17.14 -6.61 4.23
C ARG A 35 -16.22 -7.46 3.33
N LEU A 36 -16.76 -8.01 2.24
CA LEU A 36 -16.01 -8.88 1.33
C LEU A 36 -14.95 -8.11 0.54
N MET A 37 -15.28 -6.91 0.08
CA MET A 37 -14.34 -6.05 -0.64
C MET A 37 -13.21 -5.54 0.25
N GLY A 38 -13.49 -5.19 1.53
CA GLY A 38 -12.46 -4.82 2.50
C GLY A 38 -11.43 -5.92 2.73
N GLN A 39 -11.85 -7.18 2.71
CA GLN A 39 -10.95 -8.34 2.81
C GLN A 39 -10.14 -8.59 1.52
N ALA A 40 -10.70 -8.25 0.36
CA ALA A 40 -10.09 -8.58 -0.94
C ALA A 40 -9.10 -7.51 -1.42
N LEU A 41 -9.32 -6.24 -1.14
CA LEU A 41 -8.51 -5.11 -1.63
C LEU A 41 -7.82 -4.37 -0.49
N VAL A 42 -8.54 -3.48 0.14
CA VAL A 42 -8.15 -2.63 1.27
C VAL A 42 -9.43 -2.22 1.99
N GLU A 43 -9.37 -1.97 3.27
CA GLU A 43 -10.53 -1.43 3.97
C GLU A 43 -10.96 -0.10 3.34
N HIS A 44 -12.24 0.01 3.02
CA HIS A 44 -12.82 1.18 2.39
C HIS A 44 -14.30 1.29 2.75
N GLU A 45 -14.82 2.50 2.75
CA GLU A 45 -16.24 2.76 2.88
C GLU A 45 -16.90 2.76 1.50
N LEU A 46 -18.05 2.13 1.41
CA LEU A 46 -18.89 2.10 0.21
C LEU A 46 -20.25 2.71 0.52
N ASP A 47 -20.67 3.67 -0.30
CA ASP A 47 -22.00 4.27 -0.24
C ASP A 47 -22.67 4.23 -1.63
N TRP A 48 -23.95 3.89 -1.66
CA TRP A 48 -24.75 3.83 -2.89
C TRP A 48 -25.79 4.94 -2.88
N PRO A 49 -25.45 6.16 -3.33
CA PRO A 49 -26.39 7.28 -3.36
C PRO A 49 -27.53 7.07 -4.37
N ARG A 50 -27.31 6.23 -5.41
CA ARG A 50 -28.32 5.94 -6.44
C ARG A 50 -28.20 4.49 -6.94
N GLY A 51 -29.35 3.91 -7.33
CA GLY A 51 -29.43 2.55 -7.85
C GLY A 51 -29.30 1.49 -6.78
N GLY A 52 -29.30 0.24 -7.21
CA GLY A 52 -29.23 -0.95 -6.34
C GLY A 52 -27.85 -1.58 -6.34
N VAL A 53 -27.54 -2.30 -5.27
CA VAL A 53 -26.33 -3.11 -5.17
C VAL A 53 -26.47 -4.36 -6.05
N ASP A 54 -25.57 -4.55 -6.99
CA ASP A 54 -25.45 -5.75 -7.82
C ASP A 54 -23.96 -6.01 -8.08
N THR A 55 -23.25 -6.34 -7.00
CA THR A 55 -21.80 -6.54 -7.03
C THR A 55 -21.44 -7.89 -7.63
N ALA A 56 -20.44 -7.87 -8.52
CA ALA A 56 -19.76 -9.07 -8.98
C ALA A 56 -18.25 -8.81 -8.98
N PHE A 57 -17.50 -9.67 -8.31
CA PHE A 57 -16.06 -9.55 -8.11
C PHE A 57 -15.33 -10.78 -8.61
N TYR A 58 -14.35 -10.58 -9.47
CA TYR A 58 -13.48 -11.60 -10.04
C TYR A 58 -12.04 -11.24 -9.76
N ARG A 59 -11.19 -12.22 -9.58
CA ARG A 59 -9.78 -12.04 -9.28
C ARG A 59 -8.92 -12.93 -10.16
N GLY A 60 -7.85 -12.35 -10.70
CA GLY A 60 -6.75 -13.06 -11.36
C GLY A 60 -5.43 -12.64 -10.74
N GLN A 61 -4.41 -13.48 -10.87
CA GLN A 61 -3.06 -13.17 -10.43
C GLN A 61 -2.06 -13.65 -11.47
N VAL A 62 -1.12 -12.78 -11.83
CA VAL A 62 0.02 -13.09 -12.69
C VAL A 62 1.27 -12.55 -12.03
N ALA A 63 2.19 -13.42 -11.67
CA ALA A 63 3.37 -13.10 -10.86
C ALA A 63 2.98 -12.36 -9.56
N SER A 64 3.50 -11.17 -9.29
CA SER A 64 3.12 -10.37 -8.12
C SER A 64 1.97 -9.40 -8.38
N CYS A 65 1.50 -9.30 -9.62
CA CYS A 65 0.38 -8.44 -10.01
C CYS A 65 -0.96 -9.13 -9.76
N GLU A 66 -1.89 -8.41 -9.14
CA GLU A 66 -3.28 -8.87 -8.96
C GLU A 66 -4.21 -8.07 -9.89
N LEU A 67 -5.13 -8.78 -10.54
CA LEU A 67 -6.14 -8.21 -11.42
C LEU A 67 -7.53 -8.45 -10.84
N TYR A 68 -8.37 -7.45 -10.91
CA TYR A 68 -9.75 -7.52 -10.43
C TYR A 68 -10.72 -7.03 -11.50
N ALA A 69 -11.68 -7.85 -11.90
CA ALA A 69 -12.84 -7.38 -12.65
C ALA A 69 -13.99 -7.18 -11.68
N LEU A 70 -14.54 -5.97 -11.67
CA LEU A 70 -15.45 -5.55 -10.62
C LEU A 70 -16.57 -4.67 -11.20
N ARG A 71 -17.78 -4.88 -10.67
CA ARG A 71 -18.94 -3.99 -10.80
C ARG A 71 -19.65 -3.90 -9.47
N TYR A 72 -20.32 -2.78 -9.23
CA TYR A 72 -21.14 -2.55 -8.03
C TYR A 72 -22.64 -2.45 -8.31
N GLY A 73 -23.04 -2.28 -9.57
CA GLY A 73 -24.42 -2.13 -10.02
C GLY A 73 -24.84 -0.67 -10.09
N GLY A 74 -25.35 -0.11 -9.00
CA GLY A 74 -25.70 1.31 -8.90
C GLY A 74 -24.51 2.25 -8.86
N GLN A 75 -24.78 3.56 -8.82
CA GLN A 75 -23.75 4.55 -8.53
C GLN A 75 -23.18 4.29 -7.13
N VAL A 76 -21.87 4.21 -7.02
CA VAL A 76 -21.19 3.96 -5.74
C VAL A 76 -20.08 4.99 -5.50
N GLU A 77 -20.04 5.49 -4.29
CA GLU A 77 -18.95 6.29 -3.76
C GLU A 77 -18.04 5.41 -2.90
N ILE A 78 -16.75 5.43 -3.19
CA ILE A 78 -15.71 4.59 -2.59
C ILE A 78 -14.72 5.51 -1.89
N ARG A 79 -14.52 5.33 -0.59
CA ARG A 79 -13.52 6.04 0.21
C ARG A 79 -12.55 5.01 0.79
N PRO A 80 -11.42 4.75 0.08
CA PRO A 80 -10.43 3.80 0.57
C PRO A 80 -9.73 4.36 1.81
N GLN A 81 -9.41 3.48 2.77
CA GLN A 81 -8.44 3.79 3.80
C GLN A 81 -7.04 4.00 3.16
N PRO A 82 -6.15 4.76 3.80
CA PRO A 82 -4.78 4.93 3.31
C PRO A 82 -4.11 3.59 3.02
N PHE A 83 -3.45 3.50 1.88
CA PHE A 83 -2.67 2.33 1.48
C PHE A 83 -1.33 2.76 0.89
N GLU A 84 -0.26 2.03 1.20
CA GLU A 84 1.12 2.42 0.87
C GLU A 84 1.87 1.35 0.07
N ASP A 85 1.38 0.12 0.09
CA ASP A 85 2.11 -1.04 -0.46
C ASP A 85 1.88 -1.27 -1.95
N PHE A 86 0.94 -0.56 -2.57
CA PHE A 86 0.56 -0.76 -3.97
C PHE A 86 0.01 0.51 -4.63
N VAL A 87 -0.14 0.42 -5.94
CA VAL A 87 -0.83 1.41 -6.78
C VAL A 87 -2.00 0.71 -7.47
N LEU A 88 -3.15 1.38 -7.56
CA LEU A 88 -4.30 0.91 -8.31
C LEU A 88 -4.35 1.56 -9.68
N VAL A 89 -4.40 0.74 -10.72
CA VAL A 89 -4.62 1.19 -12.10
C VAL A 89 -6.02 0.77 -12.51
N GLN A 90 -6.90 1.73 -12.64
CA GLN A 90 -8.32 1.54 -12.93
C GLN A 90 -8.60 1.75 -14.41
N MET A 91 -9.23 0.79 -15.01
CA MET A 91 -9.53 0.74 -16.45
C MET A 91 -11.03 0.51 -16.64
N PRO A 92 -11.83 1.57 -16.82
CA PRO A 92 -13.24 1.41 -17.14
C PRO A 92 -13.41 0.63 -18.44
N LEU A 93 -14.20 -0.42 -18.40
CA LEU A 93 -14.58 -1.24 -19.54
C LEU A 93 -15.98 -0.86 -20.04
N ARG A 94 -16.81 -0.37 -19.10
CA ARG A 94 -18.16 0.16 -19.33
C ARG A 94 -18.46 1.24 -18.30
N GLY A 95 -19.28 2.22 -18.67
CA GLY A 95 -19.61 3.34 -17.80
C GLY A 95 -18.43 4.28 -17.57
N SER A 96 -18.44 5.01 -16.48
CA SER A 96 -17.37 5.97 -16.12
C SER A 96 -17.14 6.02 -14.62
N ALA A 97 -15.97 6.55 -14.25
CA ALA A 97 -15.61 6.80 -12.87
C ALA A 97 -14.95 8.18 -12.73
N THR A 98 -15.15 8.82 -11.58
CA THR A 98 -14.45 10.04 -11.18
C THR A 98 -13.54 9.74 -10.00
N LEU A 99 -12.28 10.17 -10.09
CA LEU A 99 -11.29 10.04 -9.04
C LEU A 99 -10.89 11.42 -8.54
N GLU A 100 -10.84 11.58 -7.24
CA GLU A 100 -10.40 12.80 -6.56
C GLU A 100 -9.37 12.44 -5.49
N SER A 101 -8.29 13.20 -5.42
CA SER A 101 -7.29 13.15 -4.34
C SER A 101 -6.59 14.50 -4.24
N ASP A 102 -6.44 15.02 -3.02
CA ASP A 102 -5.70 16.27 -2.72
C ASP A 102 -6.16 17.48 -3.54
N GLY A 103 -7.48 17.61 -3.75
CA GLY A 103 -8.10 18.72 -4.50
C GLY A 103 -7.93 18.61 -6.03
N MET A 104 -7.34 17.54 -6.54
CA MET A 104 -7.27 17.22 -7.96
C MET A 104 -8.26 16.10 -8.27
N GLY A 105 -8.98 16.23 -9.37
CA GLY A 105 -9.94 15.21 -9.78
C GLY A 105 -10.16 15.21 -11.29
N PHE A 106 -10.55 14.06 -11.81
CA PHE A 106 -10.94 13.88 -13.21
C PHE A 106 -11.81 12.64 -13.39
N SER A 107 -12.58 12.63 -14.46
CA SER A 107 -13.37 11.47 -14.86
C SER A 107 -12.63 10.65 -15.92
N VAL A 108 -12.85 9.34 -15.89
CA VAL A 108 -12.35 8.37 -16.88
C VAL A 108 -13.49 7.53 -17.42
N SER A 109 -13.35 7.20 -18.70
CA SER A 109 -14.30 6.40 -19.48
C SER A 109 -13.56 5.28 -20.23
N PRO A 110 -14.26 4.33 -20.86
CA PRO A 110 -13.62 3.27 -21.61
C PRO A 110 -12.60 3.79 -22.65
N GLY A 111 -11.40 3.23 -22.61
CA GLY A 111 -10.25 3.65 -23.43
C GLY A 111 -9.33 4.68 -22.76
N GLU A 112 -9.65 5.08 -21.55
CA GLU A 112 -8.77 5.85 -20.65
C GLU A 112 -8.37 5.00 -19.45
N VAL A 113 -7.32 5.41 -18.74
CA VAL A 113 -6.79 4.69 -17.56
C VAL A 113 -6.56 5.69 -16.46
N ALA A 114 -7.05 5.38 -15.26
CA ALA A 114 -6.76 6.15 -14.08
C ALA A 114 -5.74 5.42 -13.20
N ILE A 115 -4.79 6.15 -12.67
CA ILE A 115 -3.80 5.65 -11.72
C ILE A 115 -4.04 6.35 -10.39
N LEU A 116 -4.28 5.56 -9.34
CA LEU A 116 -4.37 6.00 -7.96
C LEU A 116 -3.14 5.47 -7.23
N SER A 117 -2.21 6.37 -6.93
CA SER A 117 -1.03 6.04 -6.16
C SER A 117 -1.29 6.22 -4.65
N PRO A 118 -0.51 5.58 -3.76
CA PRO A 118 -0.71 5.64 -2.31
C PRO A 118 -0.94 7.06 -1.78
N ARG A 119 -2.01 7.27 -0.98
CA ARG A 119 -2.45 8.57 -0.46
C ARG A 119 -3.17 8.44 0.87
N GLU A 120 -3.23 9.54 1.60
CA GLU A 120 -3.97 9.61 2.86
C GLU A 120 -5.49 9.73 2.61
N GLN A 121 -5.89 10.46 1.58
CA GLN A 121 -7.32 10.64 1.26
C GLN A 121 -7.56 10.53 -0.24
N ALA A 122 -8.48 9.66 -0.61
CA ALA A 122 -8.99 9.54 -1.96
C ALA A 122 -10.50 9.33 -1.95
N ARG A 123 -11.16 9.81 -2.97
CA ARG A 123 -12.58 9.60 -3.24
C ARG A 123 -12.75 9.13 -4.66
N VAL A 124 -13.46 8.04 -4.85
CA VAL A 124 -13.74 7.49 -6.17
C VAL A 124 -15.25 7.30 -6.31
N VAL A 125 -15.82 7.82 -7.37
CA VAL A 125 -17.24 7.65 -7.67
C VAL A 125 -17.37 6.88 -8.98
N TRP A 126 -18.04 5.74 -8.94
CA TRP A 126 -18.40 4.98 -10.13
C TRP A 126 -19.87 5.25 -10.47
N GLU A 127 -20.12 5.58 -11.72
CA GLU A 127 -21.47 5.77 -12.19
C GLU A 127 -22.23 4.44 -12.33
N GLU A 128 -23.57 4.51 -12.38
CA GLU A 128 -24.41 3.33 -12.51
C GLU A 128 -24.01 2.48 -13.73
N GLY A 129 -23.91 1.17 -13.51
CA GLY A 129 -23.50 0.21 -14.54
C GLY A 129 -22.03 0.26 -14.92
N CYS A 130 -21.18 0.94 -14.14
CA CYS A 130 -19.73 0.94 -14.34
C CYS A 130 -19.15 -0.44 -14.08
N GLU A 131 -18.37 -0.95 -15.03
CA GLU A 131 -17.58 -2.18 -14.93
C GLU A 131 -16.12 -1.84 -15.20
N GLN A 132 -15.22 -2.28 -14.32
CA GLN A 132 -13.80 -1.97 -14.41
C GLN A 132 -12.92 -3.21 -14.33
N LEU A 133 -11.80 -3.16 -15.05
CA LEU A 133 -10.62 -3.95 -14.75
C LEU A 133 -9.69 -3.07 -13.91
N ILE A 134 -9.25 -3.60 -12.78
CA ILE A 134 -8.31 -2.94 -11.86
C ILE A 134 -7.06 -3.79 -11.77
N LEU A 135 -5.90 -3.18 -11.99
CA LEU A 135 -4.60 -3.79 -11.73
C LEU A 135 -4.06 -3.23 -10.41
N LYS A 136 -3.78 -4.11 -9.46
CA LYS A 136 -3.07 -3.80 -8.23
C LYS A 136 -1.59 -4.11 -8.46
N LEU A 137 -0.79 -3.05 -8.46
CA LEU A 137 0.64 -3.10 -8.74
C LEU A 137 1.42 -2.84 -7.46
N PRO A 138 2.19 -3.81 -6.93
CA PRO A 138 2.98 -3.64 -5.72
C PRO A 138 4.02 -2.51 -5.81
N CYS A 139 4.17 -1.72 -4.76
CA CYS A 139 5.12 -0.60 -4.73
C CYS A 139 6.59 -1.03 -4.85
N HIS A 140 6.96 -2.25 -4.44
CA HIS A 140 8.34 -2.73 -4.61
C HIS A 140 8.77 -2.81 -6.09
N LEU A 141 7.82 -3.03 -7.03
CA LEU A 141 8.10 -3.00 -8.47
C LEU A 141 8.32 -1.56 -8.96
N LEU A 142 7.57 -0.59 -8.42
CA LEU A 142 7.79 0.83 -8.71
C LEU A 142 9.16 1.28 -8.19
N ASP A 143 9.53 0.90 -6.96
CA ASP A 143 10.84 1.22 -6.37
C ASP A 143 11.99 0.61 -7.18
N ALA A 144 11.83 -0.61 -7.66
CA ALA A 144 12.81 -1.24 -8.56
C ALA A 144 12.96 -0.49 -9.88
N SER A 145 11.84 -0.06 -10.46
CA SER A 145 11.82 0.71 -11.70
C SER A 145 12.36 2.13 -11.51
N GLN A 146 12.09 2.80 -10.39
CA GLN A 146 12.68 4.09 -10.07
C GLN A 146 14.22 3.99 -9.98
N ARG A 147 14.73 2.94 -9.36
CA ARG A 147 16.19 2.68 -9.30
C ARG A 147 16.79 2.41 -10.66
N ALA A 148 16.10 1.67 -11.51
CA ALA A 148 16.55 1.39 -12.87
C ALA A 148 16.57 2.64 -13.76
N LEU A 149 15.68 3.61 -13.50
CA LEU A 149 15.59 4.88 -14.24
C LEU A 149 16.34 6.03 -13.55
N ALA A 150 17.07 5.77 -12.45
CA ALA A 150 17.69 6.83 -11.64
C ALA A 150 18.71 7.68 -12.40
N GLU A 151 19.35 7.14 -13.44
CA GLU A 151 20.30 7.88 -14.29
C GLU A 151 19.57 8.75 -15.33
N ASP A 152 18.35 8.36 -15.73
CA ASP A 152 17.57 9.01 -16.79
C ASP A 152 16.54 10.01 -16.25
N LEU A 153 16.18 9.91 -14.97
CA LEU A 153 15.13 10.70 -14.35
C LEU A 153 15.65 11.60 -13.22
N PRO A 154 15.02 12.77 -13.00
CA PRO A 154 15.36 13.60 -11.86
C PRO A 154 15.23 12.88 -10.52
N SER A 155 16.09 13.20 -9.55
CA SER A 155 15.98 12.68 -8.19
C SER A 155 14.61 13.02 -7.59
N GLY A 156 13.97 12.01 -6.95
CA GLY A 156 12.63 12.16 -6.39
C GLY A 156 11.49 12.02 -7.41
N PHE A 157 11.75 11.47 -8.58
CA PHE A 157 10.71 11.21 -9.58
C PHE A 157 9.76 10.11 -9.09
N THR A 158 8.45 10.36 -9.09
CA THR A 158 7.41 9.46 -8.56
C THR A 158 6.11 9.61 -9.33
N LEU A 159 5.14 8.73 -9.09
CA LEU A 159 3.79 8.90 -9.64
C LEU A 159 3.06 10.05 -8.94
N ALA A 160 2.30 10.84 -9.69
CA ALA A 160 1.38 11.80 -9.12
C ALA A 160 0.28 11.09 -8.29
N PRO A 161 -0.36 11.78 -7.32
CA PRO A 161 -1.44 11.25 -6.47
C PRO A 161 -2.53 10.53 -7.24
N VAL A 162 -3.02 11.22 -8.24
CA VAL A 162 -3.90 10.70 -9.27
C VAL A 162 -3.35 11.11 -10.63
N SER A 163 -3.36 10.18 -11.57
CA SER A 163 -2.87 10.40 -12.93
C SER A 163 -3.80 9.74 -13.92
N ARG A 164 -3.82 10.26 -15.14
CA ARG A 164 -4.62 9.71 -16.23
C ARG A 164 -3.76 9.45 -17.47
N LEU A 165 -3.85 8.23 -18.01
CA LEU A 165 -3.38 7.93 -19.33
C LEU A 165 -4.49 8.23 -20.34
N GLN A 166 -4.25 9.19 -21.20
CA GLN A 166 -5.10 9.48 -22.35
C GLN A 166 -4.59 8.77 -23.61
N ARG A 167 -5.43 8.66 -24.63
CA ARG A 167 -4.97 8.23 -25.95
C ARG A 167 -3.84 9.16 -26.47
N PRO A 168 -2.76 8.61 -27.07
CA PRO A 168 -2.53 7.20 -27.48
C PRO A 168 -1.86 6.33 -26.39
N LEU A 169 -1.49 6.86 -25.24
CA LEU A 169 -0.75 6.12 -24.20
C LEU A 169 -1.61 4.99 -23.61
N ALA A 170 -2.90 5.24 -23.39
CA ALA A 170 -3.82 4.22 -22.91
C ALA A 170 -3.86 3.00 -23.83
N VAL A 171 -3.80 3.17 -25.16
CA VAL A 171 -3.77 2.06 -26.12
C VAL A 171 -2.51 1.20 -25.93
N ARG A 172 -1.36 1.82 -25.66
CA ARG A 172 -0.11 1.08 -25.39
C ARG A 172 -0.20 0.33 -24.06
N TRP A 173 -0.78 0.96 -23.05
CA TRP A 173 -1.04 0.33 -21.77
C TRP A 173 -1.93 -0.90 -21.88
N PHE A 174 -3.05 -0.80 -22.62
CA PHE A 174 -3.96 -1.92 -22.83
C PHE A 174 -3.29 -3.11 -23.54
N ARG A 175 -2.28 -2.88 -24.39
CA ARG A 175 -1.49 -3.97 -24.98
C ARG A 175 -0.66 -4.71 -23.95
N LEU A 176 -0.02 -3.99 -23.02
CA LEU A 176 0.73 -4.62 -21.91
C LEU A 176 -0.20 -5.42 -21.00
N VAL A 177 -1.39 -4.87 -20.70
CA VAL A 177 -2.39 -5.56 -19.88
C VAL A 177 -2.97 -6.77 -20.62
N SER A 178 -3.19 -6.69 -21.94
CA SER A 178 -3.63 -7.83 -22.76
C SER A 178 -2.62 -8.97 -22.69
N GLU A 179 -1.34 -8.67 -22.86
CA GLU A 179 -0.26 -9.66 -22.71
C GLU A 179 -0.26 -10.29 -21.31
N LEU A 180 -0.44 -9.48 -20.26
CA LEU A 180 -0.52 -9.99 -18.90
C LEU A 180 -1.72 -10.94 -18.71
N LEU A 181 -2.88 -10.61 -19.28
CA LEU A 181 -4.10 -11.43 -19.18
C LEU A 181 -3.97 -12.79 -19.88
N GLU A 182 -3.16 -12.88 -20.95
CA GLU A 182 -2.89 -14.16 -21.64
C GLU A 182 -2.09 -15.15 -20.79
N HIS A 183 -1.45 -14.66 -19.72
CA HIS A 183 -0.68 -15.48 -18.77
C HIS A 183 -1.44 -15.81 -17.49
N LEU A 184 -2.73 -15.57 -17.44
CA LEU A 184 -3.57 -16.04 -16.33
C LEU A 184 -3.56 -17.58 -16.30
N PRO A 185 -3.35 -18.20 -15.11
CA PRO A 185 -3.26 -19.64 -15.02
C PRO A 185 -4.61 -20.30 -15.37
N GLU A 186 -4.56 -21.27 -16.27
CA GLU A 186 -5.67 -22.16 -16.55
C GLU A 186 -5.68 -23.31 -15.51
N GLY A 187 -6.38 -23.10 -14.38
CA GLY A 187 -6.47 -24.07 -13.29
C GLY A 187 -5.40 -23.90 -12.19
N GLN A 188 -5.35 -24.85 -11.25
CA GLN A 188 -4.49 -24.77 -10.04
C GLN A 188 -3.00 -25.06 -10.27
N ALA A 189 -2.50 -25.06 -11.48
CA ALA A 189 -1.09 -25.30 -11.75
C ALA A 189 -0.25 -24.08 -11.31
N SER A 190 0.50 -24.24 -10.24
CA SER A 190 1.54 -23.31 -9.82
C SER A 190 2.62 -23.28 -10.91
N THR A 191 2.60 -22.28 -11.76
CA THR A 191 3.67 -22.05 -12.73
C THR A 191 4.76 -21.24 -12.05
N THR A 192 5.97 -21.79 -12.01
CA THR A 192 7.15 -21.00 -11.66
C THR A 192 7.26 -19.83 -12.63
N PRO A 193 7.36 -18.59 -12.16
CA PRO A 193 7.40 -17.43 -13.04
C PRO A 193 8.55 -17.57 -14.05
N SER A 194 8.25 -17.54 -15.34
CA SER A 194 9.28 -17.52 -16.36
C SER A 194 10.00 -16.15 -16.31
N ARG A 195 11.25 -16.09 -16.78
CA ARG A 195 11.96 -14.81 -16.92
C ARG A 195 11.18 -13.80 -17.75
N TRP A 196 10.43 -14.28 -18.73
CA TRP A 196 9.55 -13.46 -19.54
C TRP A 196 8.48 -12.76 -18.69
N LEU A 197 7.78 -13.50 -17.83
CA LEU A 197 6.77 -12.90 -16.93
C LEU A 197 7.38 -11.87 -16.00
N GLN A 198 8.60 -12.10 -15.49
CA GLN A 198 9.30 -11.11 -14.68
C GLN A 198 9.59 -9.82 -15.46
N HIS A 199 10.02 -9.92 -16.72
CA HIS A 199 10.23 -8.74 -17.56
C HIS A 199 8.94 -8.04 -17.93
N LEU A 200 7.87 -8.78 -18.21
CA LEU A 200 6.56 -8.22 -18.47
C LEU A 200 6.04 -7.46 -17.25
N GLU A 201 6.13 -8.07 -16.07
CA GLU A 201 5.76 -7.45 -14.82
C GLU A 201 6.54 -6.16 -14.54
N GLN A 202 7.86 -6.15 -14.78
CA GLN A 202 8.71 -4.97 -14.63
C GLN A 202 8.40 -3.88 -15.66
N SER A 203 7.91 -4.21 -16.84
CA SER A 203 7.55 -3.25 -17.87
C SER A 203 6.38 -2.34 -17.48
N LEU A 204 5.47 -2.83 -16.65
CA LEU A 204 4.28 -2.09 -16.21
C LEU A 204 4.64 -0.83 -15.38
N PRO A 205 5.39 -0.91 -14.27
CA PRO A 205 5.77 0.27 -13.51
C PRO A 205 6.74 1.18 -14.30
N LEU A 206 7.62 0.62 -15.13
CA LEU A 206 8.48 1.41 -16.01
C LEU A 206 7.65 2.27 -16.96
N PHE A 207 6.60 1.70 -17.56
CA PHE A 207 5.68 2.43 -18.43
C PHE A 207 4.98 3.57 -17.67
N LEU A 208 4.44 3.28 -16.48
CA LEU A 208 3.74 4.27 -15.68
C LEU A 208 4.66 5.42 -15.25
N LEU A 209 5.84 5.12 -14.74
CA LEU A 209 6.83 6.14 -14.36
C LEU A 209 7.25 6.99 -15.55
N SER A 210 7.54 6.38 -16.70
CA SER A 210 7.98 7.10 -17.89
C SER A 210 6.91 8.05 -18.46
N HIS A 211 5.62 7.78 -18.23
CA HIS A 211 4.53 8.53 -18.86
C HIS A 211 3.63 9.31 -17.88
N CYS A 212 3.62 8.94 -16.62
CA CYS A 212 2.81 9.55 -15.56
C CYS A 212 3.64 10.01 -14.36
N GLY A 213 4.95 9.75 -14.39
CA GLY A 213 5.85 10.22 -13.36
C GLY A 213 5.97 11.74 -13.39
N VAL A 214 6.12 12.33 -12.23
CA VAL A 214 6.37 13.75 -12.03
C VAL A 214 7.65 13.93 -11.22
N ALA A 215 8.48 14.89 -11.62
CA ALA A 215 9.55 15.34 -10.76
C ALA A 215 8.92 15.92 -9.50
N GLN A 216 9.33 15.43 -8.35
CA GLN A 216 8.90 15.97 -7.08
C GLN A 216 9.46 17.38 -6.97
N GLN A 217 8.70 18.39 -7.43
CA GLN A 217 9.02 19.75 -7.06
C GLN A 217 9.01 19.81 -5.54
N ALA A 218 9.98 20.50 -4.97
CA ALA A 218 10.16 20.68 -3.52
C ALA A 218 9.02 21.50 -2.91
N SER A 219 7.82 21.02 -3.05
CA SER A 219 6.68 21.39 -2.20
C SER A 219 6.69 20.44 -1.01
N PRO A 220 6.49 20.91 0.21
CA PRO A 220 6.46 20.04 1.38
C PRO A 220 5.20 19.14 1.32
N SER A 221 5.21 18.13 0.47
CA SER A 221 4.12 17.19 0.38
C SER A 221 4.27 16.10 1.44
N LEU A 222 3.18 15.82 2.10
CA LEU A 222 2.96 14.89 3.21
C LEU A 222 3.48 13.45 3.01
N ARG A 223 3.96 13.09 1.80
CA ARG A 223 4.48 11.75 1.48
C ARG A 223 5.87 11.42 2.02
N GLN A 224 6.76 12.40 2.08
CA GLN A 224 8.09 12.16 2.65
C GLN A 224 8.06 11.77 4.12
N PRO A 225 7.13 12.32 4.96
CA PRO A 225 7.08 11.94 6.36
C PRO A 225 6.76 10.46 6.59
N THR A 226 5.78 9.90 5.90
CA THR A 226 5.31 8.52 6.19
C THR A 226 6.32 7.46 5.77
N LEU A 227 6.87 7.57 4.55
CA LEU A 227 7.94 6.66 4.08
C LEU A 227 9.22 6.82 4.92
N GLN A 228 9.54 8.05 5.30
CA GLN A 228 10.66 8.32 6.19
C GLN A 228 10.39 7.83 7.61
N LEU A 229 9.17 7.93 8.12
CA LEU A 229 8.77 7.38 9.41
C LEU A 229 8.89 5.85 9.44
N HIS A 230 8.44 5.17 8.38
CA HIS A 230 8.63 3.73 8.25
C HIS A 230 10.11 3.33 8.22
N LYS A 231 10.94 4.07 7.46
CA LYS A 231 12.41 3.85 7.46
C LYS A 231 13.02 4.09 8.83
N ILE A 232 12.59 5.14 9.52
CA ILE A 232 13.02 5.45 10.89
C ILE A 232 12.61 4.36 11.85
N ASP A 233 11.34 3.94 11.85
CA ASP A 233 10.82 2.89 12.72
C ASP A 233 11.46 1.53 12.40
N ALA A 234 11.67 1.18 11.13
CA ALA A 234 12.36 -0.04 10.72
C ALA A 234 13.81 -0.04 11.21
N CYS A 235 14.56 1.03 10.95
CA CYS A 235 15.94 1.17 11.42
C CYS A 235 16.03 1.14 12.95
N MET A 236 15.10 1.79 13.66
CA MET A 236 15.04 1.73 15.13
C MET A 236 14.77 0.31 15.64
N ARG A 237 13.90 -0.46 14.97
CA ARG A 237 13.60 -1.86 15.34
C ARG A 237 14.78 -2.80 15.11
N GLU A 238 15.55 -2.59 14.04
CA GLU A 238 16.78 -3.35 13.78
C GLU A 238 17.86 -3.09 14.86
N HIS A 239 17.83 -1.90 15.49
CA HIS A 239 18.83 -1.48 16.49
C HIS A 239 18.28 -1.49 17.95
N LEU A 240 17.28 -2.30 18.25
CA LEU A 240 16.74 -2.39 19.62
C LEU A 240 17.77 -2.90 20.62
N ALA A 241 18.55 -3.91 20.24
CA ALA A 241 19.58 -4.53 21.07
C ALA A 241 20.94 -3.81 20.96
N GLN A 242 21.19 -3.12 19.85
CA GLN A 242 22.46 -2.44 19.59
C GLN A 242 22.37 -0.94 19.86
N GLY A 243 23.45 -0.38 20.40
CA GLY A 243 23.55 1.07 20.57
C GLY A 243 23.61 1.76 19.18
N ILE A 244 22.70 2.68 18.91
CA ILE A 244 22.78 3.58 17.78
C ILE A 244 22.69 5.01 18.28
N SER A 245 23.60 5.86 17.83
CA SER A 245 23.58 7.29 18.11
C SER A 245 22.60 8.03 17.21
N LEU A 246 22.22 9.25 17.59
CA LEU A 246 21.36 10.09 16.77
C LEU A 246 21.97 10.40 15.40
N ALA A 247 23.32 10.53 15.33
CA ALA A 247 24.02 10.79 14.09
C ALA A 247 24.00 9.56 13.16
N GLU A 248 24.26 8.37 13.70
CA GLU A 248 24.21 7.12 12.94
C GLU A 248 22.79 6.83 12.44
N LEU A 249 21.76 7.05 13.28
CA LEU A 249 20.36 6.91 12.87
C LEU A 249 20.04 7.90 11.73
N ALA A 250 20.47 9.15 11.80
CA ALA A 250 20.25 10.12 10.75
C ALA A 250 20.91 9.72 9.42
N VAL A 251 22.13 9.20 9.46
CA VAL A 251 22.84 8.67 8.30
C VAL A 251 22.11 7.44 7.72
N ALA A 252 21.71 6.48 8.57
CA ALA A 252 21.04 5.25 8.15
C ALA A 252 19.71 5.51 7.42
N VAL A 253 18.98 6.56 7.85
CA VAL A 253 17.70 6.94 7.21
C VAL A 253 17.86 7.99 6.10
N GLY A 254 19.09 8.44 5.81
CA GLY A 254 19.39 9.42 4.76
C GLY A 254 18.89 10.84 5.07
N MET A 255 18.90 11.25 6.35
CA MET A 255 18.40 12.55 6.80
C MET A 255 19.45 13.36 7.57
N SER A 256 19.30 14.69 7.61
CA SER A 256 20.04 15.51 8.58
C SER A 256 19.47 15.29 9.99
N ILE A 257 20.31 15.45 11.02
CA ILE A 257 19.88 15.39 12.44
C ILE A 257 18.73 16.38 12.71
N ARG A 258 18.78 17.56 12.12
CA ARG A 258 17.74 18.59 12.27
C ARG A 258 16.42 18.12 11.66
N SER A 259 16.46 17.59 10.43
CA SER A 259 15.26 17.06 9.74
C SER A 259 14.66 15.89 10.49
N LEU A 260 15.50 14.95 10.98
CA LEU A 260 15.07 13.80 11.75
C LEU A 260 14.36 14.23 13.06
N ASN A 261 14.95 15.17 13.81
CA ASN A 261 14.34 15.71 15.03
C ASN A 261 13.00 16.40 14.73
N THR A 262 12.96 17.25 13.71
CA THR A 262 11.73 17.99 13.33
C THR A 262 10.63 17.03 12.93
N LEU A 263 10.95 16.00 12.15
CA LEU A 263 9.98 14.99 11.71
C LEU A 263 9.45 14.19 12.90
N CYS A 264 10.33 13.63 13.74
CA CYS A 264 9.90 12.85 14.91
C CYS A 264 9.09 13.68 15.91
N GLN A 265 9.46 14.95 16.11
CA GLN A 265 8.71 15.83 17.00
C GLN A 265 7.31 16.12 16.46
N ARG A 266 7.19 16.32 15.14
CA ARG A 266 5.90 16.62 14.49
C ARG A 266 4.98 15.40 14.50
N GLU A 267 5.49 14.21 14.17
CA GLU A 267 4.67 13.01 13.95
C GLU A 267 4.48 12.17 15.21
N TYR A 268 5.51 12.08 16.08
CA TYR A 268 5.45 11.30 17.32
C TYR A 268 5.32 12.13 18.60
N GLY A 269 5.41 13.46 18.51
CA GLY A 269 5.44 14.35 19.66
C GLY A 269 6.66 14.18 20.57
N GLN A 270 7.72 13.51 20.10
CA GLN A 270 8.90 13.17 20.89
C GLN A 270 10.17 13.15 20.04
N SER A 271 11.35 13.20 20.72
CA SER A 271 12.60 13.09 20.01
C SER A 271 12.85 11.68 19.45
N PRO A 272 13.71 11.54 18.39
CA PRO A 272 14.07 10.22 17.85
C PRO A 272 14.59 9.25 18.91
N MET A 273 15.44 9.73 19.83
CA MET A 273 16.03 8.92 20.89
C MET A 273 15.01 8.53 21.98
N ASP A 274 14.01 9.38 22.24
CA ASP A 274 12.89 9.04 23.12
C ASP A 274 11.98 7.98 22.50
N ARG A 275 11.74 8.08 21.18
CA ARG A 275 11.00 7.07 20.41
C ARG A 275 11.71 5.72 20.46
N LEU A 276 13.00 5.67 20.16
CA LEU A 276 13.82 4.47 20.25
C LEU A 276 13.80 3.85 21.67
N ARG A 277 13.93 4.69 22.68
CA ARG A 277 13.82 4.26 24.09
C ARG A 277 12.46 3.62 24.36
N GLY A 278 11.39 4.22 23.84
CA GLY A 278 10.04 3.68 23.96
C GLY A 278 9.88 2.30 23.32
N LEU A 279 10.45 2.10 22.13
CA LEU A 279 10.44 0.80 21.42
C LEU A 279 11.24 -0.26 22.20
N ARG A 280 12.42 0.09 22.73
CA ARG A 280 13.23 -0.80 23.57
C ARG A 280 12.51 -1.23 24.84
N LEU A 281 11.80 -0.31 25.50
CA LEU A 281 11.01 -0.63 26.71
C LEU A 281 9.86 -1.57 26.36
N GLN A 282 9.21 -1.39 25.21
CA GLN A 282 8.15 -2.27 24.76
C GLN A 282 8.66 -3.68 24.49
N ALA A 283 9.75 -3.80 23.74
CA ALA A 283 10.38 -5.09 23.45
C ALA A 283 10.88 -5.79 24.72
N ALA A 284 11.48 -5.04 25.67
CA ALA A 284 11.89 -5.57 26.97
C ALA A 284 10.68 -6.09 27.78
N ARG A 285 9.54 -5.42 27.71
CA ARG A 285 8.31 -5.88 28.38
C ARG A 285 7.81 -7.19 27.79
N GLU A 286 7.73 -7.28 26.47
CA GLU A 286 7.31 -8.49 25.76
C GLU A 286 8.24 -9.67 26.12
N TYR A 287 9.54 -9.42 26.19
CA TYR A 287 10.53 -10.42 26.59
C TYR A 287 10.34 -10.89 28.04
N LEU A 288 10.09 -9.95 28.98
CA LEU A 288 9.85 -10.29 30.40
C LEU A 288 8.54 -11.06 30.59
N LEU A 289 7.50 -10.75 29.82
CA LEU A 289 6.24 -11.49 29.82
C LEU A 289 6.39 -12.90 29.29
N ALA A 290 7.22 -13.10 28.25
CA ALA A 290 7.48 -14.41 27.66
C ALA A 290 8.43 -15.27 28.51
N ARG A 291 9.25 -14.66 29.41
CA ARG A 291 10.28 -15.34 30.21
C ARG A 291 10.28 -14.88 31.67
N PRO A 292 9.37 -15.39 32.52
CA PRO A 292 9.22 -14.96 33.90
C PRO A 292 10.44 -15.16 34.81
N HIS A 293 11.41 -15.97 34.39
CA HIS A 293 12.64 -16.24 35.13
C HIS A 293 13.86 -15.47 34.59
N ALA A 294 13.70 -14.58 33.61
CA ALA A 294 14.80 -13.80 33.08
C ALA A 294 15.38 -12.82 34.10
N SER A 295 16.67 -12.54 34.02
CA SER A 295 17.30 -11.52 34.85
C SER A 295 16.96 -10.13 34.33
N VAL A 296 16.37 -9.27 35.20
CA VAL A 296 16.08 -7.88 34.83
C VAL A 296 17.32 -7.13 34.36
N THR A 297 18.49 -7.49 34.93
CA THR A 297 19.77 -6.88 34.54
C THR A 297 20.18 -7.30 33.14
N GLU A 298 20.07 -8.58 32.81
CA GLU A 298 20.36 -9.09 31.47
C GLU A 298 19.42 -8.48 30.43
N VAL A 299 18.12 -8.44 30.71
CA VAL A 299 17.14 -7.82 29.82
C VAL A 299 17.42 -6.33 29.60
N ALA A 300 17.78 -5.58 30.64
CA ALA A 300 18.15 -4.18 30.48
C ALA A 300 19.36 -4.01 29.54
N LEU A 301 20.38 -4.84 29.70
CA LEU A 301 21.58 -4.80 28.85
C LEU A 301 21.28 -5.23 27.42
N GLU A 302 20.52 -6.32 27.24
CA GLU A 302 20.13 -6.86 25.93
C GLU A 302 19.36 -5.82 25.08
N PHE A 303 18.49 -5.03 25.72
CA PHE A 303 17.76 -3.97 25.03
C PHE A 303 18.45 -2.58 25.10
N GLY A 304 19.77 -2.56 25.28
CA GLY A 304 20.61 -1.36 25.11
C GLY A 304 20.52 -0.32 26.24
N PHE A 305 20.11 -0.73 27.43
CA PHE A 305 20.14 0.13 28.63
C PHE A 305 21.43 -0.08 29.41
N GLY A 306 22.37 0.86 29.33
CA GLY A 306 23.64 0.78 30.05
C GLY A 306 23.54 0.82 31.60
N HIS A 307 22.38 1.17 32.16
CA HIS A 307 22.14 1.31 33.59
C HIS A 307 20.77 0.74 34.01
N VAL A 308 20.77 -0.32 34.81
CA VAL A 308 19.54 -1.01 35.26
C VAL A 308 18.61 -0.08 36.06
N GLY A 309 19.15 0.82 36.86
CA GLY A 309 18.34 1.78 37.62
C GLY A 309 17.60 2.78 36.73
N ARG A 310 18.23 3.28 35.67
CA ARG A 310 17.57 4.14 34.66
C ARG A 310 16.51 3.35 33.88
N PHE A 311 16.80 2.12 33.50
CA PHE A 311 15.84 1.22 32.86
C PHE A 311 14.58 1.04 33.71
N ALA A 312 14.74 0.68 34.99
CA ALA A 312 13.62 0.48 35.89
C ALA A 312 12.76 1.76 36.08
N ASN A 313 13.41 2.93 36.11
CA ASN A 313 12.70 4.20 36.20
C ASN A 313 11.90 4.52 34.94
N TYR A 314 12.51 4.41 33.73
CA TYR A 314 11.82 4.60 32.46
C TYR A 314 10.69 3.58 32.26
N TYR A 315 10.91 2.33 32.66
CA TYR A 315 9.92 1.27 32.60
C TYR A 315 8.70 1.61 33.47
N ARG A 316 8.92 2.03 34.74
CA ARG A 316 7.84 2.45 35.65
C ARG A 316 7.09 3.68 35.10
N GLN A 317 7.79 4.66 34.56
CA GLN A 317 7.15 5.83 33.97
C GLN A 317 6.23 5.46 32.79
N ARG A 318 6.61 4.45 32.00
CA ARG A 318 5.86 4.06 30.80
C ARG A 318 4.72 3.10 31.09
N PHE A 319 4.91 2.15 32.02
CA PHE A 319 3.97 1.04 32.26
C PHE A 319 3.30 1.08 33.63
N GLY A 320 3.64 2.02 34.49
CA GLY A 320 3.07 2.17 35.83
C GLY A 320 3.59 1.15 36.87
N GLU A 321 4.42 0.18 36.44
CA GLU A 321 4.93 -0.91 37.26
C GLU A 321 6.46 -1.10 37.07
N LEU A 322 7.10 -1.76 38.00
CA LEU A 322 8.52 -2.13 37.86
C LEU A 322 8.68 -3.41 37.01
N PRO A 323 9.83 -3.60 36.31
CA PRO A 323 10.10 -4.82 35.52
C PRO A 323 9.89 -6.12 36.31
N ARG A 324 10.27 -6.16 37.61
CA ARG A 324 10.06 -7.30 38.49
C ARG A 324 8.57 -7.57 38.83
N GLN A 325 7.72 -6.56 38.74
CA GLN A 325 6.29 -6.73 38.99
C GLN A 325 5.62 -7.36 37.76
N THR A 326 6.00 -6.93 36.57
CA THR A 326 5.55 -7.55 35.31
C THR A 326 5.81 -9.07 35.29
N MET A 327 6.99 -9.51 35.74
CA MET A 327 7.36 -10.93 35.82
C MET A 327 6.50 -11.72 36.81
N LYS A 328 6.13 -11.11 37.95
CA LYS A 328 5.34 -11.76 39.02
C LYS A 328 3.85 -11.89 38.67
N SER A 329 3.32 -11.07 37.79
CA SER A 329 1.91 -11.10 37.40
C SER A 329 1.53 -12.30 36.51
N GLN A 330 2.51 -13.14 36.12
CA GLN A 330 2.32 -14.36 35.32
C GLN A 330 2.76 -15.65 36.04
N ALA A 331 3.24 -15.56 37.27
CA ALA A 331 3.50 -16.69 38.18
C ALA A 331 2.34 -16.87 39.14
#